data_ba3082885818478b20af52896e5f21d4
#
_entry.id   ba3082885818478b20af52896e5f21d4
#
_cell.length_a   1.000
_cell.length_b   1.000
_cell.length_c   1.000
_cell.angle_alpha   90.00
_cell.angle_beta   90.00
_cell.angle_gamma   90.00
#
_symmetry.space_group_name_H-M   'P 1'
#
loop_
_entity.id
_entity.type
_entity.pdbx_description
1 polymer ?
#
loop_
_entity_poly.entity_id
_entity_poly.type
_entity_poly.pdbx_seq_one_letter_code
_entity_poly.pdbx_strand_id
1 'polypeptide(L)'
;MTLCSSKRIRIAALSATVIVLGAQIAIAQEPFIGSQWLNTPASRVEALAVLQTLNANLLSNASATLTLDRWCAAHKLAPDGSKIVAQRVGGQGKPADEHIRELLTVGPGELIAYRRVRLVCGDHVLSEADNWYVPAKLTAEMNQALNTSDIAFGRAVQALNFTRTNLSAKLLWSPLSEGWDMDGSIAHETSSLSLPPFLLEHRAVLKLRDGTPFSTLVESYTDKVLDFPVPRLLSQ
;
A
#
# COMPACT_ATOMS: atom_id res chain seq x y z
N MET A 1 -50.86 -80.14 33.41
CA MET A 1 -49.82 -79.45 34.17
C MET A 1 -48.53 -79.60 33.46
N THR A 2 -48.13 -78.67 32.63
CA THR A 2 -46.88 -78.74 31.88
C THR A 2 -46.40 -77.33 31.63
N LEU A 3 -45.28 -76.97 32.25
CA LEU A 3 -44.61 -75.69 32.19
C LEU A 3 -43.89 -75.52 30.84
N CYS A 4 -44.27 -74.50 30.10
CA CYS A 4 -43.58 -74.08 28.86
C CYS A 4 -42.49 -73.05 29.17
N SER A 5 -41.23 -73.41 29.03
CA SER A 5 -40.06 -72.57 29.22
C SER A 5 -39.73 -71.83 27.89
N SER A 6 -39.88 -70.52 27.93
CA SER A 6 -39.56 -69.67 26.77
C SER A 6 -38.07 -69.22 26.85
N LYS A 7 -37.28 -69.69 25.89
CA LYS A 7 -35.87 -69.24 25.69
C LYS A 7 -35.89 -67.90 24.98
N ARG A 8 -35.39 -66.83 25.64
CA ARG A 8 -35.11 -65.54 25.02
C ARG A 8 -33.75 -65.58 24.33
N ILE A 9 -33.76 -65.41 23.03
CA ILE A 9 -32.56 -65.22 22.21
C ILE A 9 -32.14 -63.75 22.32
N ARG A 10 -30.96 -63.48 22.81
CA ARG A 10 -30.32 -62.16 22.82
C ARG A 10 -29.55 -62.00 21.52
N ILE A 11 -30.01 -61.09 20.66
CA ILE A 11 -29.32 -60.65 19.45
C ILE A 11 -28.36 -59.55 19.90
N ALA A 12 -27.05 -59.81 19.83
CA ALA A 12 -26.03 -58.79 20.04
C ALA A 12 -25.86 -58.01 18.73
N ALA A 13 -26.22 -56.73 18.73
CA ALA A 13 -25.93 -55.83 17.60
C ALA A 13 -24.46 -55.35 17.70
N LEU A 14 -23.62 -55.79 16.78
CA LEU A 14 -22.31 -55.22 16.57
C LEU A 14 -22.43 -53.87 15.81
N SER A 15 -22.23 -52.78 16.51
CA SER A 15 -22.10 -51.46 15.87
C SER A 15 -20.66 -51.31 15.34
N ALA A 16 -20.50 -51.37 14.03
CA ALA A 16 -19.24 -51.05 13.38
C ALA A 16 -19.10 -49.54 13.25
N THR A 17 -18.22 -48.94 14.06
CA THR A 17 -17.85 -47.52 13.96
C THR A 17 -16.83 -47.36 12.85
N VAL A 18 -17.25 -46.78 11.72
CA VAL A 18 -16.37 -46.40 10.62
C VAL A 18 -15.67 -45.09 10.99
N ILE A 19 -14.40 -45.14 11.35
CA ILE A 19 -13.55 -43.97 11.53
C ILE A 19 -13.07 -43.52 10.13
N VAL A 20 -13.68 -42.45 9.61
CA VAL A 20 -13.18 -41.76 8.41
C VAL A 20 -12.01 -40.89 8.83
N LEU A 21 -10.80 -41.34 8.61
CA LEU A 21 -9.61 -40.47 8.70
C LEU A 21 -9.65 -39.52 7.48
N GLY A 22 -10.11 -38.29 7.71
CA GLY A 22 -9.96 -37.21 6.76
C GLY A 22 -8.49 -36.79 6.70
N ALA A 23 -7.77 -37.21 5.65
CA ALA A 23 -6.45 -36.66 5.36
C ALA A 23 -6.64 -35.18 5.00
N GLN A 24 -6.30 -34.28 5.92
CA GLN A 24 -6.17 -32.86 5.61
C GLN A 24 -4.90 -32.72 4.76
N ILE A 25 -5.07 -32.50 3.46
CA ILE A 25 -4.00 -32.09 2.57
C ILE A 25 -3.68 -30.65 2.98
N ALA A 26 -2.65 -30.48 3.80
CA ALA A 26 -2.03 -29.17 4.01
C ALA A 26 -1.43 -28.76 2.67
N ILE A 27 -2.10 -27.87 1.95
CA ILE A 27 -1.50 -27.18 0.80
C ILE A 27 -0.39 -26.32 1.39
N ALA A 28 0.85 -26.80 1.28
CA ALA A 28 2.03 -26.00 1.58
C ALA A 28 1.95 -24.77 0.66
N GLN A 29 1.75 -23.60 1.24
CA GLN A 29 1.96 -22.36 0.50
C GLN A 29 3.46 -22.33 0.19
N GLU A 30 3.77 -22.41 -1.12
CA GLU A 30 5.13 -22.16 -1.60
C GLU A 30 5.58 -20.80 -1.05
N PRO A 31 6.83 -20.68 -0.55
CA PRO A 31 7.34 -19.40 -0.10
C PRO A 31 7.26 -18.41 -1.27
N PHE A 32 6.61 -17.29 -1.06
CA PHE A 32 6.52 -16.21 -2.01
C PHE A 32 7.94 -15.69 -2.29
N ILE A 33 8.51 -16.11 -3.41
CA ILE A 33 9.76 -15.56 -3.96
C ILE A 33 9.30 -14.28 -4.69
N GLY A 34 9.57 -13.10 -4.11
CA GLY A 34 9.13 -11.78 -4.54
C GLY A 34 8.67 -11.64 -6.00
N SER A 35 7.81 -10.69 -6.26
CA SER A 35 7.17 -10.48 -7.57
C SER A 35 8.20 -10.39 -8.69
N GLN A 36 8.36 -11.44 -9.45
CA GLN A 36 9.20 -11.39 -10.65
C GLN A 36 8.33 -11.03 -11.85
N TRP A 37 8.21 -9.74 -12.10
CA TRP A 37 7.65 -9.27 -13.36
C TRP A 37 8.57 -9.74 -14.50
N LEU A 38 8.03 -10.53 -15.43
CA LEU A 38 8.79 -10.98 -16.58
C LEU A 38 9.08 -9.79 -17.51
N ASN A 39 10.22 -9.84 -18.18
CA ASN A 39 10.60 -8.82 -19.14
C ASN A 39 10.01 -9.13 -20.55
N THR A 40 8.69 -9.40 -20.61
CA THR A 40 7.95 -9.64 -21.83
C THR A 40 7.06 -8.45 -22.17
N PRO A 41 6.66 -8.26 -23.44
CA PRO A 41 5.76 -7.19 -23.84
C PRO A 41 4.47 -7.14 -23.01
N ALA A 42 3.81 -8.29 -22.79
CA ALA A 42 2.59 -8.38 -21.99
C ALA A 42 2.83 -7.95 -20.54
N SER A 43 3.86 -8.47 -19.88
CA SER A 43 4.17 -8.14 -18.49
C SER A 43 4.56 -6.68 -18.30
N ARG A 44 5.24 -6.06 -19.29
CA ARG A 44 5.53 -4.62 -19.28
C ARG A 44 4.26 -3.77 -19.34
N VAL A 45 3.31 -4.13 -20.22
CA VAL A 45 2.01 -3.43 -20.30
C VAL A 45 1.22 -3.62 -19.01
N GLU A 46 1.20 -4.82 -18.44
CA GLU A 46 0.54 -5.10 -17.15
C GLU A 46 1.16 -4.27 -16.02
N ALA A 47 2.49 -4.23 -15.91
CA ALA A 47 3.18 -3.44 -14.91
C ALA A 47 2.86 -1.94 -15.04
N LEU A 48 2.81 -1.41 -16.26
CA LEU A 48 2.38 -0.03 -16.52
C LEU A 48 0.93 0.18 -16.09
N ALA A 49 0.01 -0.72 -16.47
CA ALA A 49 -1.40 -0.62 -16.12
C ALA A 49 -1.61 -0.62 -14.60
N VAL A 50 -0.92 -1.50 -13.87
CA VAL A 50 -0.98 -1.56 -12.40
C VAL A 50 -0.41 -0.29 -11.77
N LEU A 51 0.75 0.19 -12.24
CA LEU A 51 1.36 1.43 -11.74
C LEU A 51 0.45 2.65 -11.99
N GLN A 52 -0.17 2.74 -13.17
CA GLN A 52 -1.12 3.80 -13.50
C GLN A 52 -2.43 3.69 -12.70
N THR A 53 -2.86 2.48 -12.33
CA THR A 53 -3.99 2.29 -11.42
C THR A 53 -3.69 2.86 -10.03
N LEU A 54 -2.49 2.59 -9.49
CA LEU A 54 -2.04 3.22 -8.25
C LEU A 54 -1.99 4.74 -8.38
N ASN A 55 -1.38 5.25 -9.46
CA ASN A 55 -1.28 6.68 -9.74
C ASN A 55 -2.67 7.34 -9.76
N ALA A 56 -3.62 6.79 -10.50
CA ALA A 56 -5.00 7.30 -10.56
C ALA A 56 -5.68 7.28 -9.18
N ASN A 57 -5.49 6.22 -8.39
CA ASN A 57 -6.02 6.12 -7.03
C ASN A 57 -5.42 7.18 -6.09
N LEU A 58 -4.13 7.46 -6.20
CA LEU A 58 -3.45 8.50 -5.43
C LEU A 58 -3.91 9.92 -5.82
N LEU A 59 -4.13 10.16 -7.11
CA LEU A 59 -4.58 11.45 -7.64
C LEU A 59 -6.04 11.75 -7.30
N SER A 60 -6.88 10.72 -7.21
CA SER A 60 -8.33 10.85 -6.94
C SER A 60 -8.69 10.88 -5.46
N ASN A 61 -7.74 10.69 -4.55
CA ASN A 61 -7.96 10.65 -3.11
C ASN A 61 -7.11 11.68 -2.37
N ALA A 62 -7.69 12.34 -1.36
CA ALA A 62 -6.98 13.34 -0.58
C ALA A 62 -5.84 12.76 0.25
N SER A 63 -5.96 11.53 0.74
CA SER A 63 -4.97 10.89 1.61
C SER A 63 -4.24 9.74 0.92
N ALA A 64 -2.95 9.94 0.64
CA ALA A 64 -2.07 8.88 0.16
C ALA A 64 -1.96 7.72 1.17
N THR A 65 -1.91 8.02 2.48
CA THR A 65 -1.90 6.98 3.54
C THR A 65 -3.07 6.02 3.41
N LEU A 66 -4.30 6.54 3.28
CA LEU A 66 -5.50 5.71 3.18
C LEU A 66 -5.59 4.99 1.82
N THR A 67 -5.01 5.56 0.78
CA THR A 67 -4.88 4.89 -0.52
C THR A 67 -3.91 3.73 -0.44
N LEU A 68 -2.75 3.92 0.21
CA LEU A 68 -1.77 2.85 0.43
C LEU A 68 -2.29 1.75 1.38
N ASP A 69 -3.14 2.08 2.38
CA ASP A 69 -3.83 1.06 3.18
C ASP A 69 -4.66 0.12 2.30
N ARG A 70 -5.46 0.71 1.39
CA ARG A 70 -6.29 -0.08 0.46
C ARG A 70 -5.43 -0.87 -0.53
N TRP A 71 -4.36 -0.26 -1.04
CA TRP A 71 -3.41 -0.91 -1.93
C TRP A 71 -2.76 -2.12 -1.29
N CYS A 72 -2.24 -1.94 -0.07
CA CYS A 72 -1.62 -3.01 0.71
C CYS A 72 -2.59 -4.19 0.93
N ALA A 73 -3.83 -3.91 1.34
CA ALA A 73 -4.83 -4.95 1.58
C ALA A 73 -5.25 -5.66 0.28
N ALA A 74 -5.48 -4.91 -0.81
CA ALA A 74 -5.91 -5.46 -2.10
C ALA A 74 -4.86 -6.39 -2.71
N HIS A 75 -3.57 -6.05 -2.57
CA HIS A 75 -2.46 -6.84 -3.11
C HIS A 75 -1.82 -7.79 -2.08
N LYS A 76 -2.39 -7.89 -0.86
CA LYS A 76 -1.94 -8.79 0.22
C LYS A 76 -0.44 -8.63 0.55
N LEU A 77 0.05 -7.39 0.55
CA LEU A 77 1.45 -7.07 0.85
C LEU A 77 1.81 -7.30 2.31
N ALA A 78 0.82 -7.44 3.19
CA ALA A 78 0.97 -7.76 4.61
C ALA A 78 -0.26 -8.56 5.09
N PRO A 79 -0.22 -9.17 6.27
CA PRO A 79 -1.38 -9.85 6.86
C PRO A 79 -2.63 -8.98 6.89
N ASP A 80 -3.80 -9.63 6.80
CA ASP A 80 -5.10 -8.95 6.80
C ASP A 80 -5.24 -8.02 8.02
N GLY A 81 -5.78 -6.82 7.78
CA GLY A 81 -5.95 -5.79 8.81
C GLY A 81 -4.72 -4.91 9.05
N SER A 82 -3.58 -5.21 8.44
CA SER A 82 -2.37 -4.35 8.50
C SER A 82 -2.69 -2.93 8.05
N LYS A 83 -2.04 -1.96 8.71
CA LYS A 83 -2.20 -0.53 8.42
C LYS A 83 -0.84 0.09 8.11
N ILE A 84 -0.86 1.10 7.25
CA ILE A 84 0.33 1.90 7.00
C ILE A 84 0.80 2.57 8.29
N VAL A 85 2.06 2.38 8.62
CA VAL A 85 2.79 3.08 9.68
C VAL A 85 3.83 4.01 9.06
N ALA A 86 4.15 5.09 9.77
CA ALA A 86 5.13 6.09 9.32
C ALA A 86 6.42 5.95 10.13
N GLN A 87 7.34 5.12 9.66
CA GLN A 87 8.68 5.03 10.23
C GLN A 87 9.43 6.33 9.98
N ARG A 88 9.83 7.01 11.05
CA ARG A 88 10.61 8.25 10.93
C ARG A 88 12.00 7.95 10.42
N VAL A 89 12.45 8.74 9.45
CA VAL A 89 13.82 8.72 8.97
C VAL A 89 14.59 9.79 9.73
N GLY A 90 15.54 9.36 10.56
CA GLY A 90 16.46 10.27 11.27
C GLY A 90 17.38 10.99 10.29
N GLY A 91 17.98 12.11 10.73
CA GLY A 91 18.92 12.90 9.96
C GLY A 91 18.66 14.40 10.09
N GLN A 92 19.35 15.20 9.29
CA GLN A 92 19.13 16.64 9.26
C GLN A 92 17.76 16.94 8.65
N GLY A 93 16.95 17.77 9.35
CA GLY A 93 15.71 18.29 8.81
C GLY A 93 15.97 19.12 7.56
N LYS A 94 15.00 19.12 6.63
CA LYS A 94 14.98 20.06 5.52
C LYS A 94 14.24 21.32 5.98
N PRO A 95 14.91 22.46 6.17
CA PRO A 95 14.21 23.72 6.45
C PRO A 95 13.27 24.08 5.30
N ALA A 96 12.16 24.72 5.63
CA ALA A 96 11.27 25.26 4.62
C ALA A 96 11.95 26.43 3.90
N ASP A 97 12.16 26.30 2.60
CA ASP A 97 12.60 27.38 1.74
C ASP A 97 11.45 28.36 1.42
N GLU A 98 11.73 29.39 0.66
CA GLU A 98 10.76 30.42 0.28
C GLU A 98 9.58 29.77 -0.50
N HIS A 99 9.87 28.86 -1.41
CA HIS A 99 8.82 28.17 -2.18
C HIS A 99 7.86 27.37 -1.29
N ILE A 100 8.38 26.66 -0.28
CA ILE A 100 7.55 25.95 0.71
C ILE A 100 6.68 26.93 1.49
N ARG A 101 7.20 28.11 1.88
CA ARG A 101 6.46 29.17 2.57
C ARG A 101 5.34 29.74 1.71
N GLU A 102 5.62 30.00 0.45
CA GLU A 102 4.62 30.44 -0.53
C GLU A 102 3.49 29.44 -0.69
N LEU A 103 3.81 28.13 -0.87
CA LEU A 103 2.82 27.05 -0.98
C LEU A 103 1.93 26.94 0.27
N LEU A 104 2.46 27.22 1.45
CA LEU A 104 1.75 27.19 2.73
C LEU A 104 1.07 28.52 3.07
N THR A 105 1.35 29.57 2.29
CA THR A 105 0.84 30.94 2.51
C THR A 105 1.15 31.41 3.93
N VAL A 106 2.43 31.33 4.34
CA VAL A 106 2.88 31.67 5.69
C VAL A 106 4.02 32.68 5.67
N GLY A 107 4.01 33.58 6.65
CA GLY A 107 5.06 34.60 6.80
C GLY A 107 6.39 34.07 7.35
N PRO A 108 7.45 34.90 7.31
CA PRO A 108 8.80 34.50 7.72
C PRO A 108 8.90 34.02 9.18
N GLY A 109 8.05 34.54 10.07
CA GLY A 109 8.05 34.18 11.51
C GLY A 109 7.18 32.97 11.86
N GLU A 110 6.43 32.43 10.91
CA GLU A 110 5.53 31.33 11.20
C GLU A 110 6.28 29.99 11.23
N LEU A 111 6.02 29.20 12.27
CA LEU A 111 6.65 27.90 12.45
C LEU A 111 6.14 26.89 11.42
N ILE A 112 7.08 26.29 10.70
CA ILE A 112 6.84 25.12 9.83
C ILE A 112 7.59 23.94 10.42
N ALA A 113 6.88 22.87 10.71
CA ALA A 113 7.48 21.59 11.11
C ALA A 113 7.78 20.75 9.88
N TYR A 114 8.81 19.92 9.98
CA TYR A 114 9.24 18.99 8.96
C TYR A 114 9.28 17.56 9.47
N ARG A 115 8.80 16.61 8.63
CA ARG A 115 8.94 15.18 8.87
C ARG A 115 9.42 14.51 7.59
N ARG A 116 10.41 13.61 7.74
CA ARG A 116 10.72 12.62 6.73
C ARG A 116 10.34 11.24 7.25
N VAL A 117 9.57 10.50 6.46
CA VAL A 117 9.05 9.21 6.85
C VAL A 117 9.10 8.21 5.71
N ARG A 118 9.13 6.92 6.07
CA ARG A 118 8.80 5.80 5.22
C ARG A 118 7.40 5.33 5.56
N LEU A 119 6.54 5.24 4.58
CA LEU A 119 5.20 4.66 4.73
C LEU A 119 5.31 3.16 4.47
N VAL A 120 5.10 2.38 5.53
CA VAL A 120 5.39 0.94 5.54
C VAL A 120 4.12 0.13 5.75
N CYS A 121 3.94 -0.92 4.97
CA CYS A 121 2.92 -1.96 5.17
C CYS A 121 3.60 -3.31 5.41
N GLY A 122 3.49 -3.86 6.62
CA GLY A 122 4.31 -5.01 7.01
C GLY A 122 5.80 -4.68 6.84
N ASP A 123 6.49 -5.47 6.02
CA ASP A 123 7.91 -5.26 5.72
C ASP A 123 8.14 -4.44 4.42
N HIS A 124 7.06 -4.01 3.75
CA HIS A 124 7.14 -3.28 2.49
C HIS A 124 7.14 -1.78 2.72
N VAL A 125 8.25 -1.12 2.41
CA VAL A 125 8.31 0.35 2.33
C VAL A 125 7.66 0.77 1.02
N LEU A 126 6.42 1.24 1.06
CA LEU A 126 5.67 1.60 -0.15
C LEU A 126 5.96 3.02 -0.66
N SER A 127 6.35 3.92 0.25
CA SER A 127 6.67 5.31 -0.11
C SER A 127 7.65 5.91 0.89
N GLU A 128 8.49 6.83 0.40
CA GLU A 128 9.22 7.81 1.23
C GLU A 128 8.58 9.19 1.03
N ALA A 129 8.42 9.93 2.11
CA ALA A 129 7.78 11.23 2.06
C ALA A 129 8.55 12.30 2.85
N ASP A 130 8.75 13.45 2.23
CA ASP A 130 9.10 14.70 2.86
C ASP A 130 7.81 15.51 3.07
N ASN A 131 7.54 15.94 4.28
CA ASN A 131 6.32 16.69 4.61
C ASN A 131 6.66 17.92 5.46
N TRP A 132 6.24 19.09 5.01
CA TRP A 132 6.28 20.35 5.73
C TRP A 132 4.84 20.75 6.09
N TYR A 133 4.60 21.08 7.34
CA TYR A 133 3.26 21.45 7.81
C TYR A 133 3.31 22.55 8.85
N VAL A 134 2.20 23.25 9.02
CA VAL A 134 2.03 24.35 9.98
C VAL A 134 1.36 23.81 11.25
N PRO A 135 2.10 23.59 12.36
CA PRO A 135 1.52 23.03 13.58
C PRO A 135 0.36 23.83 14.16
N ALA A 136 0.37 25.15 14.00
CA ALA A 136 -0.70 26.04 14.46
C ALA A 136 -2.05 25.80 13.76
N LYS A 137 -2.06 25.14 12.60
CA LYS A 137 -3.26 24.75 11.84
C LYS A 137 -3.76 23.34 12.17
N LEU A 138 -3.12 22.64 13.11
CA LEU A 138 -3.50 21.34 13.62
C LEU A 138 -3.99 21.45 15.07
N THR A 139 -4.75 20.48 15.55
CA THR A 139 -5.10 20.40 16.97
C THR A 139 -3.89 19.97 17.82
N ALA A 140 -3.97 20.19 19.14
CA ALA A 140 -2.93 19.75 20.07
C ALA A 140 -2.72 18.23 20.02
N GLU A 141 -3.82 17.46 19.94
CA GLU A 141 -3.81 16.00 19.87
C GLU A 141 -3.16 15.51 18.58
N MET A 142 -3.44 16.16 17.43
CA MET A 142 -2.80 15.83 16.15
C MET A 142 -1.29 16.07 16.23
N ASN A 143 -0.88 17.21 16.74
CA ASN A 143 0.54 17.55 16.93
C ASN A 143 1.23 16.56 17.88
N GLN A 144 0.58 16.20 18.98
CA GLN A 144 1.09 15.21 19.92
C GLN A 144 1.26 13.85 19.24
N ALA A 145 0.22 13.35 18.56
CA ALA A 145 0.28 12.06 17.84
C ALA A 145 1.41 12.05 16.79
N LEU A 146 1.55 13.14 16.03
CA LEU A 146 2.63 13.29 15.04
C LEU A 146 4.00 13.31 15.69
N ASN A 147 4.14 13.76 16.93
CA ASN A 147 5.44 13.88 17.63
C ASN A 147 5.82 12.61 18.38
N THR A 148 4.86 11.82 18.87
CA THR A 148 5.12 10.74 19.83
C THR A 148 4.83 9.34 19.29
N SER A 149 4.27 9.20 18.06
CA SER A 149 3.91 7.91 17.49
C SER A 149 4.30 7.76 16.03
N ASP A 150 4.19 6.53 15.52
CA ASP A 150 4.42 6.19 14.11
C ASP A 150 3.15 6.35 13.25
N ILE A 151 2.24 7.22 13.68
CA ILE A 151 1.03 7.50 12.92
C ILE A 151 1.40 8.20 11.61
N ALA A 152 0.84 7.72 10.50
CA ALA A 152 0.99 8.36 9.21
C ALA A 152 0.21 9.69 9.17
N PHE A 153 0.79 10.74 8.54
CA PHE A 153 0.25 12.11 8.56
C PHE A 153 -1.21 12.17 8.12
N GLY A 154 -1.54 11.56 6.97
CA GLY A 154 -2.91 11.59 6.46
C GLY A 154 -3.94 10.96 7.41
N ARG A 155 -3.54 10.03 8.29
CA ARG A 155 -4.40 9.47 9.33
C ARG A 155 -4.50 10.39 10.53
N ALA A 156 -3.40 10.97 10.97
CA ALA A 156 -3.39 11.92 12.10
C ALA A 156 -4.30 13.12 11.88
N VAL A 157 -4.34 13.63 10.63
CA VAL A 157 -5.11 14.83 10.27
C VAL A 157 -6.45 14.51 9.59
N GLN A 158 -6.88 13.24 9.56
CA GLN A 158 -8.09 12.82 8.85
C GLN A 158 -9.35 13.57 9.29
N ALA A 159 -9.46 13.90 10.57
CA ALA A 159 -10.60 14.63 11.12
C ALA A 159 -10.74 16.06 10.58
N LEU A 160 -9.70 16.65 9.97
CA LEU A 160 -9.77 17.95 9.31
C LEU A 160 -10.60 17.90 8.03
N ASN A 161 -10.90 16.71 7.49
CA ASN A 161 -11.61 16.52 6.21
C ASN A 161 -11.00 17.38 5.10
N PHE A 162 -9.69 17.35 4.99
CA PHE A 162 -8.90 18.17 4.09
C PHE A 162 -9.08 17.77 2.63
N THR A 163 -8.72 18.70 1.76
CA THR A 163 -8.58 18.46 0.32
C THR A 163 -7.11 18.41 -0.08
N ARG A 164 -6.81 17.79 -1.23
CA ARG A 164 -5.48 17.70 -1.81
C ARG A 164 -5.46 18.41 -3.16
N THR A 165 -4.53 19.33 -3.34
CA THR A 165 -4.20 19.94 -4.65
C THR A 165 -2.90 19.33 -5.12
N ASN A 166 -2.94 18.53 -6.20
CA ASN A 166 -1.74 17.96 -6.79
C ASN A 166 -1.00 19.04 -7.59
N LEU A 167 0.28 19.22 -7.31
CA LEU A 167 1.18 20.14 -8.01
C LEU A 167 1.89 19.42 -9.18
N SER A 168 2.28 18.18 -8.95
CA SER A 168 2.83 17.31 -9.99
C SER A 168 2.61 15.85 -9.66
N ALA A 169 2.54 15.02 -10.72
CA ALA A 169 2.61 13.57 -10.66
C ALA A 169 3.53 13.12 -11.82
N LYS A 170 4.62 12.43 -11.47
CA LYS A 170 5.64 12.03 -12.44
C LYS A 170 5.87 10.54 -12.33
N LEU A 171 5.80 9.83 -13.45
CA LEU A 171 6.44 8.52 -13.55
C LEU A 171 7.95 8.75 -13.55
N LEU A 172 8.64 8.15 -12.58
CA LEU A 172 10.11 8.13 -12.52
C LEU A 172 10.66 6.96 -13.32
N TRP A 173 9.81 6.00 -13.64
CA TRP A 173 10.12 4.84 -14.44
C TRP A 173 8.91 4.42 -15.26
N SER A 174 9.15 3.96 -16.48
CA SER A 174 8.17 3.31 -17.34
C SER A 174 8.73 1.98 -17.83
N PRO A 175 7.95 0.89 -17.78
CA PRO A 175 8.37 -0.38 -18.36
C PRO A 175 8.37 -0.37 -19.88
N LEU A 176 7.77 0.65 -20.49
CA LEU A 176 7.64 0.81 -21.94
C LEU A 176 8.43 2.04 -22.40
N SER A 177 9.00 1.96 -23.58
CA SER A 177 9.70 3.08 -24.21
C SER A 177 8.73 4.21 -24.57
N GLU A 178 9.24 5.42 -24.69
CA GLU A 178 8.47 6.54 -25.22
C GLU A 178 7.98 6.21 -26.64
N GLY A 179 6.72 6.55 -26.96
CA GLY A 179 6.09 6.27 -28.25
C GLY A 179 5.71 4.81 -28.51
N TRP A 180 5.76 3.94 -27.50
CA TRP A 180 5.39 2.52 -27.61
C TRP A 180 3.98 2.29 -28.18
N ASP A 181 3.07 3.23 -27.94
CA ASP A 181 1.66 3.22 -28.37
C ASP A 181 1.46 3.71 -29.82
N MET A 182 2.51 4.18 -30.48
CA MET A 182 2.46 4.67 -31.86
C MET A 182 3.16 3.72 -32.82
N ASP A 183 4.49 3.63 -32.77
CA ASP A 183 5.27 2.79 -33.71
C ASP A 183 6.32 1.93 -32.98
N GLY A 184 6.32 1.96 -31.64
CA GLY A 184 7.33 1.32 -30.81
C GLY A 184 7.23 -0.19 -30.80
N SER A 185 8.33 -0.88 -31.09
CA SER A 185 8.46 -2.29 -30.75
C SER A 185 8.75 -2.43 -29.25
N ILE A 186 8.00 -3.29 -28.57
CA ILE A 186 8.28 -3.64 -27.18
C ILE A 186 9.33 -4.75 -27.17
N ALA A 187 10.47 -4.51 -26.51
CA ALA A 187 11.52 -5.50 -26.39
C ALA A 187 11.02 -6.77 -25.70
N HIS A 188 11.41 -7.92 -26.21
CA HIS A 188 11.13 -9.22 -25.61
C HIS A 188 12.45 -9.79 -25.08
N GLU A 189 12.51 -9.99 -23.77
CA GLU A 189 13.63 -10.62 -23.08
C GLU A 189 13.10 -11.73 -22.17
N THR A 190 13.93 -12.72 -21.88
CA THR A 190 13.58 -13.84 -21.02
C THR A 190 13.92 -13.59 -19.53
N SER A 191 14.52 -12.43 -19.24
CA SER A 191 14.90 -12.01 -17.88
C SER A 191 13.70 -11.45 -17.10
N SER A 192 13.91 -11.22 -15.80
CA SER A 192 12.98 -10.45 -14.97
C SER A 192 13.09 -8.96 -15.29
N LEU A 193 11.98 -8.24 -15.16
CA LEU A 193 11.92 -6.78 -15.33
C LEU A 193 12.69 -6.11 -14.18
N SER A 194 13.67 -5.29 -14.51
CA SER A 194 14.42 -4.52 -13.54
C SER A 194 13.62 -3.29 -13.09
N LEU A 195 13.32 -3.19 -11.80
CA LEU A 195 12.63 -2.05 -11.20
C LEU A 195 13.64 -1.15 -10.49
N PRO A 196 13.67 0.16 -10.77
CA PRO A 196 14.47 1.08 -9.98
C PRO A 196 13.83 1.31 -8.60
N PRO A 197 14.58 1.86 -7.61
CA PRO A 197 14.07 2.06 -6.26
C PRO A 197 12.79 2.91 -6.15
N PHE A 198 12.57 3.83 -7.07
CA PHE A 198 11.39 4.69 -7.11
C PHE A 198 10.74 4.68 -8.49
N LEU A 199 9.41 4.52 -8.52
CA LEU A 199 8.62 4.37 -9.74
C LEU A 199 7.77 5.61 -10.04
N LEU A 200 7.36 6.36 -9.03
CA LEU A 200 6.41 7.46 -9.13
C LEU A 200 6.71 8.52 -8.08
N GLU A 201 6.57 9.81 -8.42
CA GLU A 201 6.67 10.92 -7.47
C GLU A 201 5.44 11.82 -7.58
N HIS A 202 4.86 12.17 -6.43
CA HIS A 202 3.82 13.19 -6.32
C HIS A 202 4.27 14.36 -5.46
N ARG A 203 3.85 15.56 -5.86
CA ARG A 203 3.94 16.78 -5.05
C ARG A 203 2.54 17.34 -4.87
N ALA A 204 2.20 17.73 -3.65
CA ALA A 204 0.88 18.22 -3.34
C ALA A 204 0.86 19.23 -2.19
N VAL A 205 -0.21 20.03 -2.16
CA VAL A 205 -0.58 20.86 -1.03
C VAL A 205 -1.89 20.34 -0.45
N LEU A 206 -1.93 20.17 0.87
CA LEU A 206 -3.14 19.84 1.62
C LEU A 206 -3.76 21.11 2.16
N LYS A 207 -5.08 21.23 2.00
CA LYS A 207 -5.85 22.42 2.38
C LYS A 207 -7.00 22.04 3.30
N LEU A 208 -7.28 22.89 4.27
CA LEU A 208 -8.49 22.83 5.08
C LEU A 208 -9.72 23.04 4.21
N ARG A 209 -10.91 22.84 4.76
CA ARG A 209 -12.19 23.02 4.04
C ARG A 209 -12.41 24.44 3.50
N ASP A 210 -11.86 25.43 4.17
CA ASP A 210 -11.91 26.84 3.76
C ASP A 210 -10.88 27.20 2.69
N GLY A 211 -10.09 26.23 2.22
CA GLY A 211 -9.03 26.42 1.24
C GLY A 211 -7.68 26.82 1.83
N THR A 212 -7.55 26.99 3.14
CA THR A 212 -6.30 27.36 3.81
C THR A 212 -5.28 26.23 3.68
N PRO A 213 -4.09 26.43 3.08
CA PRO A 213 -3.06 25.42 3.01
C PRO A 213 -2.44 25.20 4.40
N PHE A 214 -2.24 23.93 4.79
CA PHE A 214 -1.64 23.59 6.08
C PHE A 214 -0.47 22.60 5.98
N SER A 215 -0.32 21.92 4.85
CA SER A 215 0.79 21.00 4.60
C SER A 215 1.14 20.97 3.13
N THR A 216 2.44 20.83 2.82
CA THR A 216 2.95 20.49 1.49
C THR A 216 3.89 19.31 1.60
N LEU A 217 3.93 18.48 0.57
CA LEU A 217 4.64 17.21 0.61
C LEU A 217 5.18 16.79 -0.75
N VAL A 218 6.24 15.97 -0.68
CA VAL A 218 6.80 15.22 -1.79
C VAL A 218 6.76 13.74 -1.39
N GLU A 219 6.11 12.92 -2.18
CA GLU A 219 5.97 11.48 -1.96
C GLU A 219 6.58 10.71 -3.13
N SER A 220 7.59 9.88 -2.85
CA SER A 220 8.22 9.00 -3.83
C SER A 220 7.81 7.56 -3.53
N TYR A 221 7.15 6.90 -4.47
CA TYR A 221 6.65 5.54 -4.34
C TYR A 221 7.68 4.55 -4.85
N THR A 222 7.97 3.53 -4.04
CA THR A 222 9.06 2.59 -4.29
C THR A 222 8.63 1.45 -5.21
N ASP A 223 9.61 0.62 -5.61
CA ASP A 223 9.37 -0.65 -6.32
C ASP A 223 8.46 -1.62 -5.52
N LYS A 224 8.39 -1.46 -4.19
CA LYS A 224 7.59 -2.32 -3.31
C LYS A 224 6.08 -2.15 -3.49
N VAL A 225 5.61 -1.13 -4.20
CA VAL A 225 4.21 -1.03 -4.60
C VAL A 225 3.81 -2.08 -5.65
N LEU A 226 4.80 -2.71 -6.32
CA LEU A 226 4.62 -3.80 -7.27
C LEU A 226 5.08 -5.17 -6.73
N ASP A 227 5.42 -5.28 -5.45
CA ASP A 227 5.97 -6.50 -4.84
C ASP A 227 4.86 -7.48 -4.41
N PHE A 228 4.11 -7.98 -5.38
CA PHE A 228 3.04 -8.97 -5.22
C PHE A 228 3.03 -9.94 -6.41
N PRO A 229 2.37 -11.11 -6.29
CA PRO A 229 2.25 -12.05 -7.40
C PRO A 229 1.62 -11.39 -8.63
N VAL A 230 2.31 -11.44 -9.75
CA VAL A 230 1.78 -10.92 -11.02
C VAL A 230 0.49 -11.65 -11.34
N PRO A 231 -0.63 -10.92 -11.63
CA PRO A 231 -1.85 -11.56 -12.10
C PRO A 231 -1.54 -12.36 -13.36
N ARG A 232 -1.81 -13.66 -13.35
CA ARG A 232 -1.71 -14.46 -14.57
C ARG A 232 -2.92 -14.11 -15.44
N LEU A 233 -2.80 -13.10 -16.26
CA LEU A 233 -3.76 -12.86 -17.34
C LEU A 233 -3.54 -13.94 -18.40
N LEU A 234 -4.32 -15.03 -18.28
CA LEU A 234 -4.44 -16.11 -19.26
C LEU A 234 -3.13 -16.91 -19.50
N SER A 235 -2.99 -18.02 -18.80
CA SER A 235 -2.25 -19.17 -19.35
C SER A 235 -2.99 -19.64 -20.61
N GLN A 236 -2.50 -19.26 -21.77
CA GLN A 236 -2.77 -20.02 -22.99
C GLN A 236 -1.91 -21.27 -23.01
#